data_9a6f541aad7393b68216a88a4402cdce
#
_entry.id   9a6f541aad7393b68216a88a4402cdce
#
_cell.length_a   1.000
_cell.length_b   1.000
_cell.length_c   1.000
_cell.angle_alpha   90.00
_cell.angle_beta   90.00
_cell.angle_gamma   90.00
#
_symmetry.space_group_name_H-M   'P 1'
#
loop_
_entity.id
_entity.type
_entity.pdbx_description
1 polymer ?
#
loop_
_entity_poly.entity_id
_entity_poly.type
_entity_poly.pdbx_seq_one_letter_code
_entity_poly.pdbx_strand_id
1 'polypeptide(L)'
;MSEYDPRAYWTELHREGTLRSVGQSGLPVELNVWLYRVLERNLRAFLRRHRLTAPPPQRVFEVGVGTGYWTPFWYHLGAQSVDGCDLADEAVARLRQRFPAATFTVGDIVDEGVVPADGSYDLVTVFNVLLHIIDEDRFASAARHVASAVRPGGHLVLVEPALFLDASVRPLKPGASSMARPLARYREVFEEAGLEFVTASASTTVANNPIEHGLPHIARFVWSWRTAVRQARKGPRRASLVGRVLSLVDRLVMPSGVAPSGKILMFRRPAALP
;
A
#
# COMPACT_ATOMS: atom_id res chain seq x y z
N MET A 1 26.42 10.67 -9.16
CA MET A 1 24.99 10.47 -8.89
C MET A 1 24.80 10.87 -7.43
N SER A 2 23.93 11.85 -7.13
CA SER A 2 23.60 12.17 -5.74
C SER A 2 22.99 10.94 -5.08
N GLU A 3 23.44 10.62 -3.89
CA GLU A 3 22.90 9.54 -3.08
C GLU A 3 21.38 9.76 -2.90
N TYR A 4 20.58 8.72 -3.04
CA TYR A 4 19.12 8.81 -2.88
C TYR A 4 18.79 9.11 -1.41
N ASP A 5 18.27 10.30 -1.16
CA ASP A 5 17.71 10.70 0.14
C ASP A 5 16.19 10.52 0.12
N PRO A 6 15.65 9.49 0.80
CA PRO A 6 14.20 9.25 0.86
C PRO A 6 13.42 10.41 1.45
N ARG A 7 13.93 11.06 2.50
CA ARG A 7 13.22 12.16 3.17
C ARG A 7 13.09 13.38 2.23
N ALA A 8 14.18 13.80 1.62
CA ALA A 8 14.15 14.91 0.66
C ALA A 8 13.25 14.61 -0.54
N TYR A 9 13.28 13.38 -1.06
CA TYR A 9 12.44 12.95 -2.17
C TYR A 9 10.94 13.02 -1.83
N TRP A 10 10.53 12.46 -0.69
CA TRP A 10 9.13 12.42 -0.30
C TRP A 10 8.61 13.78 0.14
N THR A 11 9.41 14.58 0.84
CA THR A 11 9.07 15.97 1.20
C THR A 11 8.76 16.78 -0.06
N GLU A 12 9.63 16.74 -1.08
CA GLU A 12 9.39 17.45 -2.33
C GLU A 12 8.11 16.96 -3.04
N LEU A 13 7.93 15.64 -3.12
CA LEU A 13 6.78 15.04 -3.79
C LEU A 13 5.46 15.39 -3.10
N HIS A 14 5.46 15.51 -1.77
CA HIS A 14 4.27 15.85 -0.98
C HIS A 14 3.90 17.34 -0.99
N ARG A 15 4.73 18.24 -1.52
CA ARG A 15 4.37 19.66 -1.68
C ARG A 15 3.09 19.86 -2.49
N GLU A 16 2.86 19.05 -3.51
CA GLU A 16 1.63 19.12 -4.31
C GLU A 16 0.37 18.70 -3.53
N GLY A 17 0.47 17.82 -2.53
CA GLY A 17 -0.64 17.31 -1.71
C GLY A 17 -1.75 16.59 -2.48
N THR A 18 -1.48 16.08 -3.67
CA THR A 18 -2.44 15.39 -4.54
C THR A 18 -2.19 13.89 -4.57
N LEU A 19 -3.14 13.09 -5.10
CA LEU A 19 -2.94 11.65 -5.30
C LEU A 19 -1.80 11.30 -6.29
N ARG A 20 -1.27 12.30 -7.02
CA ARG A 20 -0.07 12.13 -7.82
C ARG A 20 1.18 11.96 -6.93
N SER A 21 1.19 12.59 -5.76
CA SER A 21 2.31 12.50 -4.81
C SER A 21 2.47 11.10 -4.20
N VAL A 22 1.36 10.38 -3.97
CA VAL A 22 1.35 9.07 -3.30
C VAL A 22 1.02 7.90 -4.24
N GLY A 23 0.60 8.20 -5.46
CA GLY A 23 0.27 7.22 -6.49
C GLY A 23 1.42 7.04 -7.48
N GLN A 24 1.07 6.85 -8.74
CA GLN A 24 2.04 6.82 -9.81
C GLN A 24 2.35 8.26 -10.28
N SER A 25 3.44 8.86 -9.80
CA SER A 25 3.83 10.26 -10.05
C SER A 25 3.93 10.62 -11.55
N GLY A 26 4.22 9.66 -12.41
CA GLY A 26 4.25 9.83 -13.87
C GLY A 26 2.89 9.83 -14.57
N LEU A 27 1.77 9.69 -13.83
CA LEU A 27 0.42 9.64 -14.38
C LEU A 27 -0.39 10.90 -14.03
N PRO A 28 -1.38 11.27 -14.87
CA PRO A 28 -2.33 12.34 -14.54
C PRO A 28 -3.06 12.08 -13.22
N VAL A 29 -3.40 13.16 -12.51
CA VAL A 29 -4.12 13.09 -11.22
C VAL A 29 -5.46 12.35 -11.39
N GLU A 30 -6.19 12.64 -12.46
CA GLU A 30 -7.50 12.03 -12.75
C GLU A 30 -7.40 10.51 -12.90
N LEU A 31 -6.33 10.01 -13.53
CA LEU A 31 -6.10 8.57 -13.61
C LEU A 31 -5.77 8.00 -12.23
N ASN A 32 -4.88 8.64 -11.46
CA ASN A 32 -4.56 8.20 -10.10
C ASN A 32 -5.81 8.12 -9.22
N VAL A 33 -6.73 9.09 -9.30
CA VAL A 33 -8.03 9.05 -8.58
C VAL A 33 -8.80 7.76 -8.90
N TRP A 34 -8.86 7.35 -10.16
CA TRP A 34 -9.54 6.11 -10.55
C TRP A 34 -8.81 4.85 -10.08
N LEU A 35 -7.48 4.84 -10.13
CA LEU A 35 -6.67 3.71 -9.63
C LEU A 35 -6.90 3.52 -8.12
N TYR A 36 -6.92 4.60 -7.34
CA TYR A 36 -7.23 4.55 -5.92
C TYR A 36 -8.66 4.05 -5.64
N ARG A 37 -9.66 4.50 -6.40
CA ARG A 37 -11.04 3.99 -6.28
C ARG A 37 -11.15 2.50 -6.58
N VAL A 38 -10.40 2.00 -7.58
CA VAL A 38 -10.35 0.56 -7.88
C VAL A 38 -9.73 -0.20 -6.71
N LEU A 39 -8.60 0.28 -6.20
CA LEU A 39 -7.93 -0.33 -5.05
C LEU A 39 -8.84 -0.30 -3.80
N GLU A 40 -9.50 0.82 -3.51
CA GLU A 40 -10.43 0.96 -2.38
C GLU A 40 -11.58 -0.06 -2.48
N ARG A 41 -12.21 -0.17 -3.65
CA ARG A 41 -13.27 -1.16 -3.89
C ARG A 41 -12.78 -2.58 -3.63
N ASN A 42 -11.60 -2.94 -4.16
CA ASN A 42 -11.04 -4.29 -4.04
C ASN A 42 -10.59 -4.57 -2.59
N LEU A 43 -9.99 -3.59 -1.91
CA LEU A 43 -9.63 -3.68 -0.49
C LEU A 43 -10.88 -3.87 0.38
N ARG A 44 -11.94 -3.09 0.14
CA ARG A 44 -13.22 -3.24 0.87
C ARG A 44 -13.82 -4.64 0.68
N ALA A 45 -13.76 -5.19 -0.53
CA ALA A 45 -14.22 -6.55 -0.81
C ALA A 45 -13.35 -7.60 -0.10
N PHE A 46 -12.03 -7.41 -0.10
CA PHE A 46 -11.07 -8.25 0.62
C PHE A 46 -11.33 -8.24 2.13
N LEU A 47 -11.44 -7.06 2.75
CA LEU A 47 -11.71 -6.93 4.19
C LEU A 47 -13.03 -7.59 4.59
N ARG A 48 -14.10 -7.43 3.80
CA ARG A 48 -15.39 -8.11 4.03
C ARG A 48 -15.26 -9.63 3.94
N ARG A 49 -14.58 -10.14 2.92
CA ARG A 49 -14.36 -11.58 2.73
C ARG A 49 -13.65 -12.21 3.93
N HIS A 50 -12.74 -11.48 4.55
CA HIS A 50 -11.94 -11.92 5.69
C HIS A 50 -12.51 -11.46 7.05
N ARG A 51 -13.75 -10.97 7.07
CA ARG A 51 -14.49 -10.57 8.27
C ARG A 51 -13.86 -9.46 9.11
N LEU A 52 -13.07 -8.60 8.47
CA LEU A 52 -12.45 -7.43 9.11
C LEU A 52 -13.36 -6.17 9.10
N THR A 53 -14.63 -6.32 8.73
CA THR A 53 -15.61 -5.22 8.70
C THR A 53 -16.79 -5.43 9.63
N ALA A 54 -16.86 -6.60 10.33
CA ALA A 54 -17.94 -6.91 11.25
C ALA A 54 -17.46 -7.89 12.35
N PRO A 55 -17.04 -7.41 13.53
CA PRO A 55 -16.93 -6.00 13.91
C PRO A 55 -15.79 -5.29 13.15
N PRO A 56 -15.92 -3.97 12.93
CA PRO A 56 -14.84 -3.19 12.33
C PRO A 56 -13.68 -3.01 13.31
N PRO A 57 -12.44 -2.82 12.83
CA PRO A 57 -11.31 -2.47 13.69
C PRO A 57 -11.60 -1.13 14.38
N GLN A 58 -11.39 -1.07 15.69
CA GLN A 58 -11.65 0.15 16.47
C GLN A 58 -10.48 1.11 16.42
N ARG A 59 -9.26 0.58 16.51
CA ARG A 59 -8.01 1.34 16.44
C ARG A 59 -7.20 0.92 15.22
N VAL A 60 -6.95 1.86 14.31
CA VAL A 60 -6.18 1.63 13.08
C VAL A 60 -4.90 2.46 13.11
N PHE A 61 -3.78 1.87 12.72
CA PHE A 61 -2.53 2.59 12.49
C PHE A 61 -2.15 2.53 11.00
N GLU A 62 -2.00 3.71 10.38
CA GLU A 62 -1.57 3.83 8.98
C GLU A 62 -0.08 4.13 8.91
N VAL A 63 0.68 3.27 8.27
CA VAL A 63 2.08 3.52 7.91
C VAL A 63 2.13 4.14 6.52
N GLY A 64 2.75 5.33 6.41
CA GLY A 64 2.79 6.10 5.17
C GLY A 64 1.45 6.75 4.85
N VAL A 65 0.97 7.64 5.75
CA VAL A 65 -0.35 8.28 5.63
C VAL A 65 -0.50 9.18 4.40
N GLY A 66 0.58 9.70 3.86
CA GLY A 66 0.65 10.45 2.62
C GLY A 66 -0.35 11.61 2.54
N THR A 67 -1.26 11.57 1.58
CA THR A 67 -2.32 12.59 1.41
C THR A 67 -3.51 12.40 2.35
N GLY A 68 -3.51 11.35 3.18
CA GLY A 68 -4.64 10.99 4.04
C GLY A 68 -5.84 10.47 3.26
N TYR A 69 -5.62 9.76 2.16
CA TYR A 69 -6.69 9.16 1.37
C TYR A 69 -7.41 8.05 2.15
N TRP A 70 -6.65 7.23 2.89
CA TRP A 70 -7.17 6.06 3.58
C TRP A 70 -7.75 6.38 4.96
N THR A 71 -7.31 7.43 5.63
CA THR A 71 -7.82 7.81 6.96
C THR A 71 -9.36 7.95 6.98
N PRO A 72 -10.03 8.68 6.05
CA PRO A 72 -11.50 8.70 6.00
C PRO A 72 -12.11 7.33 5.67
N PHE A 73 -11.42 6.51 4.88
CA PHE A 73 -11.91 5.16 4.56
C PHE A 73 -12.07 4.30 5.82
N TRP A 74 -11.13 4.37 6.76
CA TRP A 74 -11.20 3.62 8.01
C TRP A 74 -12.31 4.13 8.92
N TYR A 75 -12.47 5.45 9.06
CA TYR A 75 -13.60 6.02 9.78
C TYR A 75 -14.95 5.61 9.19
N HIS A 76 -15.09 5.59 7.86
CA HIS A 76 -16.30 5.11 7.18
C HIS A 76 -16.53 3.60 7.33
N LEU A 77 -15.51 2.82 7.66
CA LEU A 77 -15.66 1.41 8.03
C LEU A 77 -16.06 1.21 9.49
N GLY A 78 -16.01 2.24 10.33
CA GLY A 78 -16.38 2.22 11.72
C GLY A 78 -15.22 2.27 12.72
N ALA A 79 -14.00 2.59 12.28
CA ALA A 79 -12.88 2.82 13.19
C ALA A 79 -13.18 4.02 14.12
N GLN A 80 -12.84 3.88 15.41
CA GLN A 80 -12.98 4.96 16.39
C GLN A 80 -11.77 5.88 16.41
N SER A 81 -10.57 5.32 16.18
CA SER A 81 -9.34 6.11 16.03
C SER A 81 -8.52 5.62 14.84
N VAL A 82 -7.90 6.56 14.14
CA VAL A 82 -6.95 6.32 13.06
C VAL A 82 -5.73 7.16 13.31
N ASP A 83 -4.65 6.55 13.76
CA ASP A 83 -3.36 7.16 13.96
C ASP A 83 -2.41 6.74 12.83
N GLY A 84 -1.23 7.37 12.71
CA GLY A 84 -0.29 6.93 11.69
C GLY A 84 1.03 7.70 11.65
N CYS A 85 1.87 7.35 10.70
CA CYS A 85 3.16 8.02 10.49
C CYS A 85 3.47 8.23 9.01
N ASP A 86 4.34 9.19 8.75
CA ASP A 86 4.92 9.44 7.42
C ASP A 86 6.32 10.03 7.55
N LEU A 87 7.13 9.82 6.53
CA LEU A 87 8.46 10.40 6.45
C LEU A 87 8.42 11.90 6.11
N ALA A 88 7.36 12.36 5.42
CA ALA A 88 7.21 13.72 4.94
C ALA A 88 6.49 14.62 5.95
N ASP A 89 7.19 15.64 6.43
CA ASP A 89 6.71 16.61 7.42
C ASP A 89 5.43 17.32 6.95
N GLU A 90 5.36 17.71 5.67
CA GLU A 90 4.21 18.40 5.08
C GLU A 90 2.97 17.51 5.00
N ALA A 91 3.14 16.20 4.79
CA ALA A 91 2.04 15.25 4.82
C ALA A 91 1.42 15.22 6.22
N VAL A 92 2.26 15.00 7.23
CA VAL A 92 1.84 14.95 8.64
C VAL A 92 1.22 16.27 9.11
N ALA A 93 1.82 17.40 8.77
CA ALA A 93 1.29 18.73 9.15
C ALA A 93 -0.14 18.95 8.61
N ARG A 94 -0.40 18.57 7.35
CA ARG A 94 -1.74 18.66 6.76
C ARG A 94 -2.74 17.74 7.45
N LEU A 95 -2.33 16.50 7.79
CA LEU A 95 -3.23 15.56 8.42
C LEU A 95 -3.58 15.95 9.86
N ARG A 96 -2.63 16.48 10.62
CA ARG A 96 -2.89 17.02 11.96
C ARG A 96 -3.95 18.12 11.94
N GLN A 97 -3.93 18.99 10.92
CA GLN A 97 -4.95 20.03 10.76
C GLN A 97 -6.31 19.43 10.35
N ARG A 98 -6.30 18.44 9.47
CA ARG A 98 -7.53 17.82 8.94
C ARG A 98 -8.22 16.88 9.92
N PHE A 99 -7.43 16.21 10.76
CA PHE A 99 -7.89 15.20 11.72
C PHE A 99 -7.28 15.47 13.11
N PRO A 100 -7.73 16.52 13.82
CA PRO A 100 -7.10 16.96 15.07
C PRO A 100 -7.21 15.97 16.23
N ALA A 101 -8.13 15.00 16.15
CA ALA A 101 -8.28 13.92 17.14
C ALA A 101 -7.35 12.72 16.89
N ALA A 102 -6.67 12.67 15.74
CA ALA A 102 -5.74 11.60 15.37
C ALA A 102 -4.30 11.97 15.71
N THR A 103 -3.47 10.99 16.02
CA THR A 103 -2.03 11.18 16.24
C THR A 103 -1.26 10.80 14.98
N PHE A 104 -0.54 11.78 14.41
CA PHE A 104 0.34 11.54 13.27
C PHE A 104 1.78 11.90 13.64
N THR A 105 2.69 10.95 13.43
CA THR A 105 4.12 11.06 13.75
C THR A 105 4.93 11.25 12.47
N VAL A 106 5.89 12.16 12.50
CA VAL A 106 6.90 12.32 11.44
C VAL A 106 8.07 11.41 11.75
N GLY A 107 8.49 10.59 10.80
CA GLY A 107 9.71 9.79 10.96
C GLY A 107 9.83 8.64 9.96
N ASP A 108 11.01 8.08 9.93
CA ASP A 108 11.28 6.84 9.18
C ASP A 108 10.83 5.63 10.03
N ILE A 109 10.05 4.74 9.45
CA ILE A 109 9.55 3.54 10.14
C ILE A 109 10.65 2.54 10.53
N VAL A 110 11.86 2.77 10.08
CA VAL A 110 13.06 2.02 10.50
C VAL A 110 13.58 2.53 11.84
N ASP A 111 13.23 3.77 12.23
CA ASP A 111 13.66 4.37 13.48
C ASP A 111 12.73 3.93 14.63
N GLU A 112 13.31 3.72 15.80
CA GLU A 112 12.56 3.38 17.01
C GLU A 112 11.60 4.52 17.42
N GLY A 113 10.43 4.16 17.91
CA GLY A 113 9.45 5.11 18.43
C GLY A 113 8.57 5.81 17.38
N VAL A 114 8.84 5.64 16.08
CA VAL A 114 7.98 6.20 15.01
C VAL A 114 6.71 5.36 14.86
N VAL A 115 6.82 4.05 14.91
CA VAL A 115 5.70 3.12 14.97
C VAL A 115 5.51 2.71 16.44
N PRO A 116 4.30 2.80 17.01
CA PRO A 116 4.06 2.37 18.38
C PRO A 116 4.38 0.89 18.59
N ALA A 117 5.14 0.56 19.63
CA ALA A 117 5.56 -0.81 19.95
C ALA A 117 4.70 -1.47 21.05
N ASP A 118 3.53 -0.90 21.35
CA ASP A 118 2.67 -1.28 22.47
C ASP A 118 1.65 -2.39 22.14
N GLY A 119 1.62 -2.84 20.89
CA GLY A 119 0.67 -3.87 20.45
C GLY A 119 -0.79 -3.50 20.70
N SER A 120 -1.18 -2.26 20.43
CA SER A 120 -2.49 -1.72 20.79
C SER A 120 -3.47 -1.56 19.64
N TYR A 121 -3.06 -1.78 18.40
CA TYR A 121 -3.91 -1.56 17.22
C TYR A 121 -4.58 -2.85 16.73
N ASP A 122 -5.88 -2.76 16.46
CA ASP A 122 -6.67 -3.86 15.87
C ASP A 122 -6.22 -4.16 14.45
N LEU A 123 -5.87 -3.09 13.72
CA LEU A 123 -5.44 -3.15 12.35
C LEU A 123 -4.25 -2.18 12.13
N VAL A 124 -3.17 -2.71 11.60
CA VAL A 124 -2.06 -1.91 11.06
C VAL A 124 -2.08 -2.04 9.54
N THR A 125 -1.86 -0.94 8.84
CA THR A 125 -1.89 -0.91 7.37
C THR A 125 -0.64 -0.27 6.79
N VAL A 126 -0.13 -0.87 5.69
CA VAL A 126 1.05 -0.36 4.97
C VAL A 126 0.76 -0.46 3.48
N PHE A 127 0.57 0.66 2.81
CA PHE A 127 0.17 0.68 1.41
C PHE A 127 1.20 1.38 0.53
N ASN A 128 1.97 0.57 -0.22
CA ASN A 128 3.04 1.04 -1.11
C ASN A 128 4.12 1.87 -0.40
N VAL A 129 4.55 1.42 0.76
CA VAL A 129 5.61 2.04 1.56
C VAL A 129 6.87 1.18 1.58
N LEU A 130 6.72 -0.10 1.92
CA LEU A 130 7.86 -1.02 2.09
C LEU A 130 8.67 -1.23 0.80
N LEU A 131 8.04 -1.06 -0.36
CA LEU A 131 8.76 -1.11 -1.64
C LEU A 131 9.84 -0.03 -1.75
N HIS A 132 9.74 1.07 -1.02
CA HIS A 132 10.71 2.18 -1.05
C HIS A 132 11.89 1.99 -0.10
N ILE A 133 11.86 0.99 0.75
CA ILE A 133 13.01 0.58 1.57
C ILE A 133 13.82 -0.40 0.74
N ILE A 134 14.89 0.09 0.10
CA ILE A 134 15.69 -0.71 -0.86
C ILE A 134 16.71 -1.63 -0.18
N ASP A 135 17.15 -1.28 1.02
CA ASP A 135 18.06 -2.07 1.85
C ASP A 135 17.29 -3.17 2.59
N GLU A 136 17.80 -4.40 2.56
CA GLU A 136 17.09 -5.57 3.10
C GLU A 136 17.11 -5.63 4.65
N ASP A 137 18.16 -5.13 5.29
CA ASP A 137 18.24 -5.09 6.76
C ASP A 137 17.28 -4.00 7.30
N ARG A 138 17.21 -2.86 6.62
CA ARG A 138 16.24 -1.81 6.92
C ARG A 138 14.80 -2.28 6.67
N PHE A 139 14.56 -3.04 5.61
CA PHE A 139 13.25 -3.65 5.34
C PHE A 139 12.84 -4.62 6.45
N ALA A 140 13.74 -5.49 6.92
CA ALA A 140 13.46 -6.39 8.03
C ALA A 140 13.24 -5.64 9.35
N SER A 141 13.98 -4.54 9.60
CA SER A 141 13.78 -3.68 10.77
C SER A 141 12.41 -3.01 10.74
N ALA A 142 12.03 -2.40 9.60
CA ALA A 142 10.71 -1.82 9.41
C ALA A 142 9.58 -2.84 9.63
N ALA A 143 9.74 -4.07 9.14
CA ALA A 143 8.77 -5.14 9.35
C ALA A 143 8.58 -5.47 10.83
N ARG A 144 9.66 -5.52 11.63
CA ARG A 144 9.58 -5.73 13.09
C ARG A 144 8.83 -4.60 13.79
N HIS A 145 9.13 -3.34 13.46
CA HIS A 145 8.45 -2.18 14.05
C HIS A 145 6.95 -2.16 13.68
N VAL A 146 6.63 -2.39 12.41
CA VAL A 146 5.23 -2.47 11.95
C VAL A 146 4.48 -3.61 12.66
N ALA A 147 5.11 -4.77 12.77
CA ALA A 147 4.51 -5.90 13.48
C ALA A 147 4.23 -5.58 14.94
N SER A 148 5.15 -4.89 15.66
CA SER A 148 5.02 -4.62 17.10
C SER A 148 3.77 -3.79 17.45
N ALA A 149 3.26 -2.98 16.53
CA ALA A 149 2.02 -2.21 16.74
C ALA A 149 0.75 -3.05 16.72
N VAL A 150 0.77 -4.23 16.11
CA VAL A 150 -0.41 -5.10 16.00
C VAL A 150 -0.69 -5.76 17.35
N ARG A 151 -1.90 -5.61 17.91
CA ARG A 151 -2.26 -6.27 19.17
C ARG A 151 -2.41 -7.78 19.02
N PRO A 152 -2.34 -8.57 20.10
CA PRO A 152 -2.76 -9.97 20.09
C PRO A 152 -4.16 -10.14 19.50
N GLY A 153 -4.33 -11.04 18.52
CA GLY A 153 -5.54 -11.22 17.73
C GLY A 153 -5.83 -10.16 16.68
N GLY A 154 -4.99 -9.10 16.57
CA GLY A 154 -5.07 -8.05 15.56
C GLY A 154 -4.49 -8.47 14.21
N HIS A 155 -4.59 -7.58 13.23
CA HIS A 155 -4.20 -7.86 11.84
C HIS A 155 -3.27 -6.80 11.27
N LEU A 156 -2.40 -7.23 10.35
CA LEU A 156 -1.63 -6.37 9.45
C LEU A 156 -2.13 -6.59 8.02
N VAL A 157 -2.44 -5.51 7.33
CA VAL A 157 -2.81 -5.54 5.90
C VAL A 157 -1.83 -4.68 5.10
N LEU A 158 -1.19 -5.31 4.12
CA LEU A 158 -0.26 -4.66 3.20
C LEU A 158 -0.87 -4.54 1.81
N VAL A 159 -0.54 -3.49 1.08
CA VAL A 159 -0.70 -3.39 -0.38
C VAL A 159 0.67 -3.11 -0.96
N GLU A 160 1.29 -4.12 -1.55
CA GLU A 160 2.69 -4.05 -1.99
C GLU A 160 2.90 -4.75 -3.33
N PRO A 161 3.96 -4.44 -4.08
CA PRO A 161 4.34 -5.15 -5.31
C PRO A 161 4.98 -6.52 -4.98
N ALA A 162 4.24 -7.38 -4.28
CA ALA A 162 4.68 -8.73 -3.95
C ALA A 162 4.57 -9.64 -5.17
N LEU A 163 5.64 -10.42 -5.42
CA LEU A 163 5.75 -11.34 -6.55
C LEU A 163 5.34 -12.75 -6.12
N PHE A 164 4.46 -13.39 -6.90
CA PHE A 164 4.01 -14.74 -6.65
C PHE A 164 4.82 -15.78 -7.43
N LEU A 165 5.27 -15.42 -8.63
CA LEU A 165 5.93 -16.33 -9.57
C LEU A 165 7.45 -16.12 -9.61
N ASP A 166 7.94 -14.94 -9.27
CA ASP A 166 9.36 -14.62 -9.26
C ASP A 166 9.88 -14.73 -7.82
N ALA A 167 10.98 -15.46 -7.64
CA ALA A 167 11.63 -15.65 -6.33
C ALA A 167 12.72 -14.59 -6.04
N SER A 168 12.98 -13.67 -6.96
CA SER A 168 14.06 -12.69 -6.85
C SER A 168 13.57 -11.33 -6.35
N VAL A 169 14.32 -10.73 -5.42
CA VAL A 169 14.19 -9.31 -5.07
C VAL A 169 14.79 -8.50 -6.22
N ARG A 170 14.05 -7.51 -6.72
CA ARG A 170 14.51 -6.72 -7.86
C ARG A 170 13.92 -5.31 -7.91
N PRO A 171 14.62 -4.34 -8.49
CA PRO A 171 14.05 -3.02 -8.73
C PRO A 171 12.80 -3.10 -9.62
N LEU A 172 11.78 -2.30 -9.31
CA LEU A 172 10.57 -2.18 -10.15
C LEU A 172 10.88 -1.57 -11.52
N LYS A 173 11.90 -0.71 -11.56
CA LYS A 173 12.44 -0.12 -12.80
C LYS A 173 13.96 0.05 -12.64
N PRO A 174 14.75 0.00 -13.72
CA PRO A 174 16.16 0.31 -13.64
C PRO A 174 16.41 1.69 -13.02
N GLY A 175 17.32 1.78 -12.04
CA GLY A 175 17.62 3.01 -11.30
C GLY A 175 16.50 3.54 -10.39
N ALA A 176 15.44 2.76 -10.16
CA ALA A 176 14.36 3.17 -9.29
C ALA A 176 14.71 2.95 -7.81
N SER A 177 14.21 3.85 -6.96
CA SER A 177 14.21 3.77 -5.50
C SER A 177 13.03 2.92 -4.99
N SER A 178 12.72 1.81 -5.66
CA SER A 178 11.60 0.95 -5.32
C SER A 178 11.84 -0.49 -5.78
N MET A 179 11.54 -1.42 -4.87
CA MET A 179 11.80 -2.85 -5.04
C MET A 179 10.50 -3.64 -5.13
N ALA A 180 10.48 -4.66 -5.98
CA ALA A 180 9.51 -5.75 -5.89
C ALA A 180 10.18 -6.92 -5.16
N ARG A 181 9.46 -7.51 -4.21
CA ARG A 181 9.92 -8.64 -3.42
C ARG A 181 9.02 -9.85 -3.60
N PRO A 182 9.56 -11.06 -3.56
CA PRO A 182 8.75 -12.28 -3.51
C PRO A 182 7.79 -12.27 -2.31
N LEU A 183 6.62 -12.86 -2.45
CA LEU A 183 5.72 -13.10 -1.32
C LEU A 183 6.41 -13.84 -0.18
N ALA A 184 7.29 -14.79 -0.51
CA ALA A 184 8.08 -15.53 0.48
C ALA A 184 8.91 -14.60 1.39
N ARG A 185 9.49 -13.52 0.84
CA ARG A 185 10.27 -12.56 1.62
C ARG A 185 9.41 -11.74 2.59
N TYR A 186 8.21 -11.32 2.17
CA TYR A 186 7.26 -10.69 3.09
C TYR A 186 6.84 -11.64 4.21
N ARG A 187 6.56 -12.89 3.87
CA ARG A 187 6.21 -13.90 4.88
C ARG A 187 7.32 -14.10 5.88
N GLU A 188 8.54 -14.33 5.41
CA GLU A 188 9.73 -14.54 6.25
C GLU A 188 9.85 -13.42 7.30
N VAL A 189 9.96 -12.16 6.89
CA VAL A 189 10.20 -11.05 7.84
C VAL A 189 9.06 -10.81 8.81
N PHE A 190 7.80 -11.01 8.40
CA PHE A 190 6.66 -10.81 9.29
C PHE A 190 6.38 -12.03 10.17
N GLU A 191 6.66 -13.25 9.71
CA GLU A 191 6.59 -14.47 10.53
C GLU A 191 7.71 -14.46 11.59
N GLU A 192 8.93 -14.04 11.27
CA GLU A 192 10.01 -13.78 12.23
C GLU A 192 9.65 -12.69 13.26
N ALA A 193 8.86 -11.70 12.87
CA ALA A 193 8.34 -10.67 13.76
C ALA A 193 7.11 -11.11 14.58
N GLY A 194 6.75 -12.38 14.55
CA GLY A 194 5.70 -12.99 15.37
C GLY A 194 4.29 -12.83 14.83
N LEU A 195 4.13 -12.58 13.53
CA LEU A 195 2.84 -12.61 12.85
C LEU A 195 2.66 -13.93 12.09
N GLU A 196 1.42 -14.36 11.89
CA GLU A 196 1.05 -15.50 11.05
C GLU A 196 0.54 -14.99 9.70
N PHE A 197 1.05 -15.55 8.60
CA PHE A 197 0.50 -15.28 7.29
C PHE A 197 -0.91 -15.88 7.15
N VAL A 198 -1.88 -15.07 6.73
CA VAL A 198 -3.27 -15.51 6.57
C VAL A 198 -3.58 -15.76 5.09
N THR A 199 -3.34 -14.76 4.24
CA THR A 199 -3.69 -14.85 2.82
C THR A 199 -3.05 -13.74 2.00
N ALA A 200 -3.08 -13.93 0.69
CA ALA A 200 -2.75 -12.91 -0.29
C ALA A 200 -3.73 -12.93 -1.46
N SER A 201 -4.03 -11.78 -2.02
CA SER A 201 -4.80 -11.64 -3.25
C SER A 201 -4.31 -10.50 -4.11
N ALA A 202 -4.71 -10.46 -5.38
CA ALA A 202 -4.42 -9.32 -6.23
C ALA A 202 -5.06 -8.04 -5.67
N SER A 203 -4.33 -6.94 -5.70
CA SER A 203 -4.87 -5.62 -5.36
C SER A 203 -5.71 -5.04 -6.50
N THR A 204 -5.28 -5.28 -7.73
CA THR A 204 -5.97 -4.94 -8.99
C THR A 204 -5.58 -5.96 -10.06
N THR A 205 -6.39 -6.07 -11.12
CA THR A 205 -6.06 -6.96 -12.26
C THR A 205 -5.49 -6.17 -13.44
N VAL A 206 -6.21 -5.18 -13.93
CA VAL A 206 -5.83 -4.37 -15.11
C VAL A 206 -5.55 -2.91 -14.76
N ALA A 207 -5.95 -2.48 -13.58
CA ALA A 207 -5.86 -1.07 -13.15
C ALA A 207 -4.54 -0.75 -12.45
N ASN A 208 -3.45 -1.36 -12.85
CA ASN A 208 -2.11 -1.05 -12.39
C ASN A 208 -1.04 -1.59 -13.36
N ASN A 209 0.20 -1.14 -13.17
CA ASN A 209 1.33 -1.64 -13.95
C ASN A 209 1.59 -3.13 -13.63
N PRO A 210 1.66 -4.01 -14.65
CA PRO A 210 2.05 -5.38 -14.45
C PRO A 210 3.50 -5.50 -13.94
N ILE A 211 3.70 -6.32 -12.92
CA ILE A 211 5.01 -6.54 -12.30
C ILE A 211 5.47 -8.00 -12.35
N GLU A 212 4.54 -8.96 -12.51
CA GLU A 212 4.90 -10.38 -12.62
C GLU A 212 5.50 -10.71 -13.98
N HIS A 213 6.56 -11.51 -13.98
CA HIS A 213 7.11 -12.12 -15.18
C HIS A 213 6.68 -13.59 -15.26
N GLY A 214 6.70 -14.18 -16.45
CA GLY A 214 6.37 -15.60 -16.65
C GLY A 214 4.87 -15.94 -16.69
N LEU A 215 3.98 -14.96 -16.50
CA LEU A 215 2.55 -15.20 -16.70
C LEU A 215 2.21 -15.41 -18.17
N PRO A 216 1.35 -16.39 -18.50
CA PRO A 216 0.75 -16.47 -19.83
C PRO A 216 0.07 -15.13 -20.16
N HIS A 217 0.31 -14.65 -21.36
CA HIS A 217 -0.28 -13.40 -21.85
C HIS A 217 0.16 -12.10 -21.14
N ILE A 218 1.24 -12.10 -20.32
CA ILE A 218 1.75 -10.90 -19.66
C ILE A 218 1.96 -9.74 -20.66
N ALA A 219 2.41 -10.03 -21.87
CA ALA A 219 2.59 -9.04 -22.94
C ALA A 219 1.29 -8.28 -23.26
N ARG A 220 0.13 -8.95 -23.19
CA ARG A 220 -1.19 -8.31 -23.41
C ARG A 220 -1.53 -7.31 -22.29
N PHE A 221 -1.25 -7.66 -21.03
CA PHE A 221 -1.43 -6.76 -19.90
C PHE A 221 -0.51 -5.54 -19.99
N VAL A 222 0.78 -5.76 -20.32
CA VAL A 222 1.75 -4.68 -20.52
C VAL A 222 1.33 -3.76 -21.66
N TRP A 223 0.91 -4.32 -22.79
CA TRP A 223 0.43 -3.55 -23.94
C TRP A 223 -0.82 -2.74 -23.61
N SER A 224 -1.81 -3.36 -22.95
CA SER A 224 -3.04 -2.71 -22.53
C SER A 224 -2.76 -1.55 -21.57
N TRP A 225 -1.91 -1.77 -20.56
CA TRP A 225 -1.51 -0.75 -19.62
C TRP A 225 -0.79 0.43 -20.31
N ARG A 226 0.22 0.14 -21.14
CA ARG A 226 0.94 1.18 -21.90
C ARG A 226 0.01 1.98 -22.78
N THR A 227 -0.94 1.33 -23.43
CA THR A 227 -1.95 1.98 -24.27
C THR A 227 -2.87 2.88 -23.44
N ALA A 228 -3.37 2.38 -22.30
CA ALA A 228 -4.19 3.16 -21.37
C ALA A 228 -3.44 4.42 -20.88
N VAL A 229 -2.19 4.27 -20.42
CA VAL A 229 -1.36 5.39 -19.98
C VAL A 229 -1.12 6.41 -21.09
N ARG A 230 -0.81 5.94 -22.30
CA ARG A 230 -0.63 6.85 -23.47
C ARG A 230 -1.89 7.65 -23.79
N GLN A 231 -3.07 7.05 -23.68
CA GLN A 231 -4.34 7.77 -23.90
C GLN A 231 -4.63 8.73 -22.74
N ALA A 232 -4.40 8.34 -21.50
CA ALA A 232 -4.61 9.19 -20.34
C ALA A 232 -3.75 10.46 -20.36
N ARG A 233 -2.51 10.37 -20.84
CA ARG A 233 -1.60 11.53 -20.97
C ARG A 233 -2.05 12.59 -21.98
N LYS A 234 -3.07 12.33 -22.80
CA LYS A 234 -3.60 13.29 -23.78
C LYS A 234 -4.53 14.35 -23.17
N GLY A 235 -4.77 14.31 -21.85
CA GLY A 235 -5.51 15.33 -21.12
C GLY A 235 -6.45 14.78 -20.05
N PRO A 236 -6.94 15.64 -19.14
CA PRO A 236 -7.68 15.24 -17.94
C PRO A 236 -8.99 14.51 -18.24
N ARG A 237 -9.75 14.94 -19.24
CA ARG A 237 -10.98 14.24 -19.65
C ARG A 237 -10.71 12.82 -20.13
N ARG A 238 -9.64 12.63 -20.92
CA ARG A 238 -9.23 11.31 -21.40
C ARG A 238 -8.68 10.44 -20.26
N ALA A 239 -7.92 11.02 -19.35
CA ALA A 239 -7.42 10.33 -18.15
C ALA A 239 -8.57 9.78 -17.31
N SER A 240 -9.61 10.60 -17.09
CA SER A 240 -10.82 10.17 -16.37
C SER A 240 -11.59 9.08 -17.12
N LEU A 241 -11.75 9.19 -18.45
CA LEU A 241 -12.41 8.15 -19.25
C LEU A 241 -11.64 6.83 -19.20
N VAL A 242 -10.33 6.87 -19.41
CA VAL A 242 -9.46 5.69 -19.30
C VAL A 242 -9.59 5.03 -17.91
N GLY A 243 -9.57 5.84 -16.85
CA GLY A 243 -9.74 5.34 -15.49
C GLY A 243 -11.09 4.66 -15.26
N ARG A 244 -12.19 5.20 -15.81
CA ARG A 244 -13.52 4.58 -15.77
C ARG A 244 -13.53 3.23 -16.48
N VAL A 245 -12.96 3.17 -17.69
CA VAL A 245 -12.86 1.91 -18.46
C VAL A 245 -12.04 0.87 -17.70
N LEU A 246 -10.87 1.25 -17.20
CA LEU A 246 -10.05 0.35 -16.39
C LEU A 246 -10.79 -0.14 -15.14
N SER A 247 -11.55 0.73 -14.46
CA SER A 247 -12.35 0.36 -13.29
C SER A 247 -13.45 -0.64 -13.63
N LEU A 248 -14.12 -0.48 -14.77
CA LEU A 248 -15.14 -1.41 -15.24
C LEU A 248 -14.53 -2.76 -15.60
N VAL A 249 -13.46 -2.77 -16.39
CA VAL A 249 -12.78 -4.00 -16.81
C VAL A 249 -12.21 -4.73 -15.59
N ASP A 250 -11.58 -4.04 -14.66
CA ASP A 250 -11.04 -4.64 -13.43
C ASP A 250 -12.13 -5.33 -12.60
N ARG A 251 -13.33 -4.74 -12.54
CA ARG A 251 -14.49 -5.32 -11.87
C ARG A 251 -15.00 -6.59 -12.53
N LEU A 252 -14.95 -6.65 -13.87
CA LEU A 252 -15.43 -7.80 -14.65
C LEU A 252 -14.43 -8.97 -14.65
N VAL A 253 -13.13 -8.65 -14.64
CA VAL A 253 -12.04 -9.65 -14.69
C VAL A 253 -11.68 -10.14 -13.30
N MET A 254 -12.47 -9.97 -12.30
CA MET A 254 -12.30 -10.37 -10.88
C MET A 254 -10.94 -11.00 -10.55
N PRO A 255 -10.24 -10.57 -9.53
CA PRO A 255 -8.89 -11.05 -9.24
C PRO A 255 -8.90 -12.53 -8.90
N SER A 256 -8.62 -13.37 -9.88
CA SER A 256 -8.07 -14.70 -9.61
C SER A 256 -6.74 -14.47 -8.89
N GLY A 257 -6.39 -15.25 -7.87
CA GLY A 257 -5.25 -15.02 -6.97
C GLY A 257 -3.90 -14.67 -7.61
N VAL A 258 -3.76 -14.84 -8.94
CA VAL A 258 -2.56 -14.52 -9.73
C VAL A 258 -2.91 -13.43 -10.75
N ALA A 259 -2.91 -12.17 -10.31
CA ALA A 259 -2.97 -11.03 -11.21
C ALA A 259 -1.57 -10.43 -11.39
N PRO A 260 -1.29 -9.78 -12.53
CA PRO A 260 0.06 -9.33 -12.87
C PRO A 260 0.52 -8.08 -12.09
N SER A 261 -0.32 -7.51 -11.25
CA SER A 261 -0.06 -6.28 -10.49
C SER A 261 0.25 -6.53 -9.01
N GLY A 262 0.27 -5.48 -8.20
CA GLY A 262 0.47 -5.55 -6.76
C GLY A 262 -0.55 -6.43 -6.02
N LYS A 263 -0.25 -6.75 -4.78
CA LYS A 263 -1.02 -7.69 -3.96
C LYS A 263 -1.49 -7.04 -2.66
N ILE A 264 -2.62 -7.52 -2.15
CA ILE A 264 -3.05 -7.32 -0.77
C ILE A 264 -2.57 -8.55 0.00
N LEU A 265 -1.78 -8.34 1.05
CA LEU A 265 -1.31 -9.39 1.95
C LEU A 265 -1.95 -9.18 3.32
N MET A 266 -2.31 -10.25 4.00
CA MET A 266 -2.84 -10.19 5.35
C MET A 266 -2.09 -11.13 6.27
N PHE A 267 -1.70 -10.57 7.41
CA PHE A 267 -1.10 -11.29 8.54
C PHE A 267 -1.96 -11.08 9.79
N ARG A 268 -1.81 -11.94 10.77
CA ARG A 268 -2.47 -11.84 12.07
C ARG A 268 -1.45 -12.05 13.19
N ARG A 269 -1.55 -11.30 14.27
CA ARG A 269 -0.83 -11.65 15.49
C ARG A 269 -1.63 -12.73 16.23
N PRO A 270 -1.01 -13.85 16.63
CA PRO A 270 -1.67 -14.84 17.49
C PRO A 270 -2.32 -14.18 18.71
N ALA A 271 -3.47 -14.66 19.13
CA ALA A 271 -4.07 -14.22 20.39
C ALA A 271 -3.14 -14.62 21.55
N ALA A 272 -3.11 -13.81 22.60
CA ALA A 272 -2.46 -14.25 23.83
C ALA A 272 -3.13 -15.55 24.31
N LEU A 273 -2.34 -16.52 24.75
CA LEU A 273 -2.87 -17.71 25.41
C LEU A 273 -3.61 -17.26 26.68
N PRO A 274 -4.77 -17.85 26.97
CA PRO A 274 -5.56 -17.51 28.16
C PRO A 274 -4.80 -17.77 29.46
#